data_4b633096ca264ea9d9b5f1d35029d616
#
_entry.id   4b633096ca264ea9d9b5f1d35029d616
#
_cell.length_a   1.000
_cell.length_b   1.000
_cell.length_c   1.000
_cell.angle_alpha   90.00
_cell.angle_beta   90.00
_cell.angle_gamma   90.00
#
_symmetry.space_group_name_H-M   'P 1'
#
loop_
_entity.id
_entity.type
_entity.pdbx_description
1 polymer ?
#
loop_
_entity_poly.entity_id
_entity_poly.type
_entity_poly.pdbx_seq_one_letter_code
_entity_poly.pdbx_strand_id
1 'polypeptide(L)'
;MEADVVIVGGGPAGMACALRLSQLIDEHNGRHPEAQLSKENIYVLEKAREVGQHCLSGALLDPRSMDELLPGWRAEAPLDAEVAHEGVYFLTEKSEYRFPITK
;
A
#
# COMPACT_ATOMS: atom_id res chain seq x y z
N MET A 1 -27.84 -2.54 6.48
CA MET A 1 -26.61 -1.83 6.10
C MET A 1 -26.57 -1.88 4.58
N GLU A 2 -26.47 -0.73 3.95
CA GLU A 2 -26.34 -0.60 2.51
C GLU A 2 -24.89 -0.19 2.20
N ALA A 3 -24.28 -0.78 1.19
CA ALA A 3 -22.90 -0.50 0.81
C ALA A 3 -22.86 -0.20 -0.69
N ASP A 4 -22.25 0.92 -1.05
CA ASP A 4 -21.99 1.26 -2.44
C ASP A 4 -20.73 0.55 -2.94
N VAL A 5 -19.72 0.46 -2.09
CA VAL A 5 -18.47 -0.24 -2.38
C VAL A 5 -17.99 -1.05 -1.16
N VAL A 6 -17.59 -2.28 -1.40
CA VAL A 6 -16.97 -3.13 -0.39
C VAL A 6 -15.60 -3.60 -0.90
N ILE A 7 -14.54 -3.24 -0.17
CA ILE A 7 -13.17 -3.66 -0.43
C ILE A 7 -12.83 -4.79 0.55
N VAL A 8 -12.50 -5.96 0.06
CA VAL A 8 -12.21 -7.12 0.89
C VAL A 8 -10.69 -7.26 1.06
N GLY A 9 -10.22 -7.08 2.28
CA GLY A 9 -8.83 -7.12 2.69
C GLY A 9 -8.24 -5.74 2.99
N GLY A 10 -7.81 -5.53 4.24
CA GLY A 10 -7.15 -4.31 4.71
C GLY A 10 -5.62 -4.29 4.49
N GLY A 11 -5.12 -5.09 3.57
CA GLY A 11 -3.70 -5.08 3.18
C GLY A 11 -3.34 -3.92 2.24
N PRO A 12 -2.07 -3.86 1.77
CA PRO A 12 -1.59 -2.75 0.93
C PRO A 12 -2.47 -2.48 -0.29
N ALA A 13 -2.93 -3.51 -1.00
CA ALA A 13 -3.79 -3.37 -2.17
C ALA A 13 -5.17 -2.79 -1.84
N GLY A 14 -5.82 -3.30 -0.79
CA GLY A 14 -7.12 -2.81 -0.36
C GLY A 14 -7.07 -1.37 0.15
N MET A 15 -6.04 -1.03 0.92
CA MET A 15 -5.84 0.33 1.41
C MET A 15 -5.50 1.30 0.28
N ALA A 16 -4.68 0.90 -0.69
CA ALA A 16 -4.40 1.70 -1.88
C ALA A 16 -5.67 1.94 -2.72
N CYS A 17 -6.50 0.90 -2.88
CA CYS A 17 -7.80 1.00 -3.55
C CYS A 17 -8.72 2.01 -2.85
N ALA A 18 -8.87 1.90 -1.53
CA ALA A 18 -9.71 2.81 -0.74
C ALA A 18 -9.24 4.27 -0.84
N LEU A 19 -7.93 4.48 -0.71
CA LEU A 19 -7.33 5.80 -0.80
C LEU A 19 -7.55 6.42 -2.19
N ARG A 20 -7.24 5.66 -3.25
CA ARG A 20 -7.41 6.16 -4.63
C ARG A 20 -8.87 6.43 -4.97
N LEU A 21 -9.78 5.57 -4.53
CA LEU A 21 -11.22 5.79 -4.68
C LEU A 21 -11.67 7.09 -3.99
N SER A 22 -11.21 7.31 -2.76
CA SER A 22 -11.50 8.54 -2.02
C SER A 22 -11.01 9.79 -2.76
N GLN A 23 -9.79 9.76 -3.30
CA GLN A 23 -9.23 10.86 -4.10
C GLN A 23 -10.07 11.13 -5.37
N LEU A 24 -10.46 10.06 -6.08
CA LEU A 24 -11.27 10.18 -7.30
C LEU A 24 -12.67 10.75 -7.02
N ILE A 25 -13.26 10.40 -5.88
CA ILE A 25 -14.53 10.98 -5.44
C ILE A 25 -14.37 12.49 -5.17
N ASP A 26 -13.30 12.90 -4.51
CA ASP A 26 -13.04 14.32 -4.28
C ASP A 26 -12.80 15.08 -5.59
N GLU A 27 -12.05 14.51 -6.52
CA GLU A 27 -11.85 15.08 -7.86
C GLU A 27 -13.18 15.20 -8.63
N HIS A 28 -14.02 14.16 -8.59
CA HIS A 28 -15.36 14.18 -9.20
C HIS A 28 -16.23 15.27 -8.58
N ASN A 29 -16.31 15.29 -7.25
CA ASN A 29 -17.16 16.24 -6.53
C ASN A 29 -16.73 17.70 -6.77
N GLY A 30 -15.44 17.95 -6.93
CA GLY A 30 -14.92 19.26 -7.30
C GLY A 30 -15.30 19.71 -8.71
N ARG A 31 -15.48 18.77 -9.64
CA ARG A 31 -15.86 19.05 -11.03
C ARG A 31 -17.38 19.04 -11.26
N HIS A 32 -18.10 18.31 -10.43
CA HIS A 32 -19.54 18.06 -10.57
C HIS A 32 -20.31 18.38 -9.28
N PRO A 33 -20.43 19.67 -8.91
CA PRO A 33 -21.16 20.06 -7.70
C PRO A 33 -22.64 19.67 -7.71
N GLU A 34 -23.19 19.45 -8.89
CA GLU A 34 -24.57 18.99 -9.11
C GLU A 34 -24.78 17.47 -8.95
N ALA A 35 -23.69 16.71 -8.92
CA ALA A 35 -23.72 15.24 -8.89
C ALA A 35 -22.70 14.70 -7.87
N GLN A 36 -22.83 15.10 -6.62
CA GLN A 36 -21.95 14.71 -5.53
C GLN A 36 -22.05 13.22 -5.21
N LEU A 37 -20.88 12.59 -5.04
CA LEU A 37 -20.75 11.21 -4.56
C LEU A 37 -20.38 11.21 -3.07
N SER A 38 -21.03 10.33 -2.31
CA SER A 38 -20.74 10.13 -0.89
C SER A 38 -19.64 9.08 -0.70
N LYS A 39 -18.88 9.22 0.37
CA LYS A 39 -17.90 8.22 0.83
C LYS A 39 -18.42 7.38 2.01
N GLU A 40 -19.63 7.67 2.51
CA GLU A 40 -20.13 7.08 3.76
C GLU A 40 -20.41 5.58 3.66
N ASN A 41 -20.73 5.08 2.46
CA ASN A 41 -21.05 3.68 2.21
C ASN A 41 -19.88 2.89 1.59
N ILE A 42 -18.64 3.33 1.79
CA ILE A 42 -17.44 2.63 1.35
C ILE A 42 -16.86 1.91 2.56
N TYR A 43 -16.79 0.59 2.47
CA TYR A 43 -16.31 -0.26 3.57
C TYR A 43 -15.07 -1.05 3.16
N VAL A 44 -14.10 -1.11 4.06
CA VAL A 44 -12.96 -2.04 3.96
C VAL A 44 -13.17 -3.13 4.99
N LEU A 45 -13.24 -4.38 4.54
CA LEU A 45 -13.39 -5.54 5.42
C LEU A 45 -12.04 -6.19 5.66
N GLU A 46 -11.68 -6.37 6.94
CA GLU A 46 -10.48 -7.08 7.37
C GLU A 46 -10.89 -8.26 8.25
N LYS A 47 -10.36 -9.46 7.97
CA LYS A 47 -10.64 -10.67 8.76
C LYS A 47 -9.89 -10.73 10.10
N ALA A 48 -8.75 -10.04 10.17
CA ALA A 48 -8.01 -9.89 11.43
C ALA A 48 -8.68 -8.86 12.34
N ARG A 49 -8.29 -8.83 13.61
CA ARG A 49 -8.78 -7.82 14.54
C ARG A 49 -8.29 -6.42 14.20
N GLU A 50 -7.10 -6.34 13.62
CA GLU A 50 -6.45 -5.10 13.22
C GLU A 50 -5.78 -5.27 11.86
N VAL A 51 -5.69 -4.19 11.11
CA VAL A 51 -4.96 -4.16 9.84
C VAL A 51 -3.48 -4.48 10.09
N GLY A 52 -2.92 -5.38 9.27
CA GLY A 52 -1.50 -5.75 9.36
C GLY A 52 -1.19 -6.95 10.26
N GLN A 53 -2.14 -7.48 11.04
CA GLN A 53 -1.88 -8.62 11.94
C GLN A 53 -1.41 -9.90 11.25
N HIS A 54 -1.70 -10.07 9.96
CA HIS A 54 -1.26 -11.22 9.18
C HIS A 54 -0.04 -10.92 8.30
N CYS A 55 0.58 -9.74 8.45
CA CYS A 55 1.79 -9.38 7.73
C CYS A 55 3.03 -9.88 8.46
N LEU A 56 4.05 -10.28 7.69
CA LEU A 56 5.38 -10.54 8.23
C LEU A 56 6.11 -9.22 8.48
N SER A 57 6.92 -9.18 9.54
CA SER A 57 7.81 -8.04 9.81
C SER A 57 9.00 -8.02 8.84
N GLY A 58 9.66 -6.87 8.69
CA GLY A 58 10.88 -6.72 7.89
C GLY A 58 10.63 -6.71 6.38
N ALA A 59 9.47 -6.29 5.92
CA ALA A 59 9.18 -6.14 4.51
C ALA A 59 9.93 -4.95 3.90
N LEU A 60 10.29 -5.06 2.62
CA LEU A 60 10.81 -3.97 1.82
C LEU A 60 9.66 -3.31 1.06
N LEU A 61 9.61 -1.98 1.08
CA LEU A 61 8.65 -1.20 0.33
C LEU A 61 9.26 -0.70 -0.98
N ASP A 62 8.64 -1.03 -2.11
CA ASP A 62 8.93 -0.37 -3.38
C ASP A 62 8.23 1.01 -3.38
N PRO A 63 8.99 2.11 -3.45
CA PRO A 63 8.42 3.44 -3.29
C PRO A 63 7.60 3.92 -4.49
N ARG A 64 7.75 3.32 -5.68
CA ARG A 64 7.15 3.82 -6.93
C ARG A 64 5.65 3.99 -6.85
N SER A 65 4.94 2.96 -6.37
CA SER A 65 3.49 3.02 -6.21
C SER A 65 3.02 4.03 -5.15
N MET A 66 3.82 4.21 -4.11
CA MET A 66 3.52 5.22 -3.08
C MET A 66 3.75 6.64 -3.59
N ASP A 67 4.77 6.86 -4.42
CA ASP A 67 5.03 8.16 -5.04
C ASP A 67 3.88 8.62 -5.93
N GLU A 68 3.22 7.67 -6.64
CA GLU A 68 2.03 7.93 -7.46
C GLU A 68 0.76 8.15 -6.62
N LEU A 69 0.57 7.32 -5.60
CA LEU A 69 -0.66 7.30 -4.81
C LEU A 69 -0.75 8.47 -3.84
N LEU A 70 0.35 8.80 -3.18
CA LEU A 70 0.39 9.77 -2.08
C LEU A 70 1.67 10.60 -2.13
N PRO A 71 1.74 11.62 -3.00
CA PRO A 71 2.90 12.51 -3.07
C PRO A 71 3.26 13.10 -1.69
N GLY A 72 4.53 13.08 -1.34
CA GLY A 72 5.01 13.57 -0.04
C GLY A 72 4.95 12.56 1.11
N TRP A 73 4.50 11.32 0.89
CA TRP A 73 4.35 10.27 1.89
C TRP A 73 5.60 10.00 2.74
N ARG A 74 6.80 10.21 2.19
CA ARG A 74 8.07 9.94 2.90
C ARG A 74 8.26 10.79 4.15
N ALA A 75 7.68 11.97 4.20
CA ALA A 75 7.82 12.86 5.35
C ALA A 75 7.08 12.35 6.60
N GLU A 76 6.03 11.53 6.40
CA GLU A 76 5.16 11.04 7.47
C GLU A 76 5.21 9.51 7.63
N ALA A 77 5.85 8.81 6.70
CA ALA A 77 5.88 7.34 6.71
C ALA A 77 6.72 6.81 7.87
N PRO A 78 6.22 5.83 8.62
CA PRO A 78 6.95 5.17 9.70
C PRO A 78 7.96 4.16 9.14
N LEU A 79 8.99 4.66 8.46
CA LEU A 79 10.07 3.85 7.90
C LEU A 79 11.21 3.72 8.91
N ASP A 80 11.75 2.51 9.06
CA ASP A 80 12.88 2.26 9.95
C ASP A 80 14.19 2.73 9.32
N ALA A 81 14.42 2.39 8.05
CA ALA A 81 15.63 2.73 7.31
C ALA A 81 15.45 2.63 5.80
N GLU A 82 16.29 3.33 5.06
CA GLU A 82 16.45 3.11 3.62
C GLU A 82 17.36 1.91 3.34
N VAL A 83 17.03 1.13 2.30
CA VAL A 83 17.88 0.03 1.84
C VAL A 83 19.02 0.59 1.00
N ALA A 84 20.23 0.57 1.56
CA ALA A 84 21.42 1.06 0.86
C ALA A 84 21.99 0.02 -0.12
N HIS A 85 21.90 -1.26 0.25
CA HIS A 85 22.44 -2.36 -0.56
C HIS A 85 21.56 -3.59 -0.47
N GLU A 86 21.46 -4.31 -1.56
CA GLU A 86 20.84 -5.64 -1.61
C GLU A 86 21.78 -6.66 -2.23
N GLY A 87 21.61 -7.92 -1.85
CA GLY A 87 22.39 -9.02 -2.41
C GLY A 87 21.64 -10.33 -2.26
N VAL A 88 21.71 -11.16 -3.29
CA VAL A 88 21.22 -12.54 -3.26
C VAL A 88 22.42 -13.47 -3.25
N TYR A 89 22.46 -14.36 -2.27
CA TYR A 89 23.56 -15.28 -2.05
C TYR A 89 23.05 -16.71 -2.03
N PHE A 90 23.76 -17.59 -2.70
CA PHE A 90 23.63 -19.02 -2.52
C PHE A 90 24.65 -19.47 -1.49
N LEU A 91 24.19 -20.07 -0.40
CA LEU A 91 25.03 -20.51 0.70
C LEU A 91 25.23 -22.03 0.65
N THR A 92 26.47 -22.47 0.88
CA THR A 92 26.81 -23.84 1.15
C THR A 92 27.42 -23.95 2.56
N GLU A 93 27.69 -25.16 3.03
CA GLU A 93 28.31 -25.34 4.36
C GLU A 93 29.67 -24.63 4.52
N LYS A 94 30.41 -24.34 3.42
CA LYS A 94 31.77 -23.82 3.44
C LYS A 94 31.97 -22.58 2.56
N SER A 95 30.98 -22.15 1.80
CA SER A 95 31.15 -21.09 0.79
C SER A 95 29.87 -20.31 0.56
N GLU A 96 30.05 -19.10 0.09
CA GLU A 96 28.93 -18.26 -0.42
C GLU A 96 29.21 -17.87 -1.87
N TYR A 97 28.15 -17.79 -2.67
CA TYR A 97 28.18 -17.32 -4.05
C TYR A 97 27.17 -16.20 -4.21
N ARG A 98 27.64 -15.01 -4.54
CA ARG A 98 26.77 -13.86 -4.81
C ARG A 98 26.27 -13.92 -6.25
N PHE A 99 24.94 -13.85 -6.42
CA PHE A 99 24.35 -13.69 -7.74
C PHE A 99 24.44 -12.24 -8.21
N PRO A 100 24.78 -11.99 -9.49
CA PRO A 100 24.69 -10.66 -10.05
C PRO A 100 23.22 -10.24 -10.11
N ILE A 101 22.88 -9.15 -9.44
CA ILE A 101 21.56 -8.51 -9.57
C ILE A 101 21.69 -7.48 -10.67
N THR A 102 21.06 -7.74 -11.81
CA THR A 102 20.90 -6.73 -12.87
C THR A 102 19.76 -5.81 -12.48
N LYS A 103 20.07 -4.49 -12.40
CA LYS A 103 19.07 -3.44 -12.18
C LYS A 103 18.22 -3.25 -13.42
#